data_9165df32af7d6070b0f750b76854f301
#
_entry.id   9165df32af7d6070b0f750b76854f301
#
_cell.length_a   1.000
_cell.length_b   1.000
_cell.length_c   1.000
_cell.angle_alpha   90.00
_cell.angle_beta   90.00
_cell.angle_gamma   90.00
#
_symmetry.space_group_name_H-M   'P 1'
#
loop_
_entity.id
_entity.type
_entity.pdbx_description
1 polymer ?
#
loop_
_entity_poly.entity_id
_entity_poly.type
_entity_poly.pdbx_seq_one_letter_code
_entity_poly.pdbx_strand_id
1 'polypeptide(L)'
;MKESLRPGVSKVVSVTIDRDRTIGFMGEEGRVYSTPSLLRDFEHTCRDLLIEHGDSGEDSVGMDVSMRHLAPTLLGMEVEITVRVSAVDGRKVSFELSAKDELEPISAGTHTRFVVDVGKTRERLKAKAAKRAAAKSG
;
A
#
# COMPACT_ATOMS: atom_id res chain seq x y z
N MET A 1 4.34 17.54 5.49
CA MET A 1 5.37 16.68 4.89
C MET A 1 6.74 17.17 5.32
N LYS A 2 7.54 16.30 5.89
CA LYS A 2 8.87 16.67 6.36
C LYS A 2 9.86 16.72 5.20
N GLU A 3 10.94 17.49 5.34
CA GLU A 3 12.00 17.59 4.34
C GLU A 3 12.74 16.28 4.11
N SER A 4 12.69 15.36 5.08
CA SER A 4 13.25 14.02 4.95
C SER A 4 12.55 13.15 3.90
N LEU A 5 11.31 13.51 3.51
CA LEU A 5 10.59 12.82 2.45
C LEU A 5 11.10 13.27 1.08
N ARG A 6 11.92 12.47 0.46
CA ARG A 6 12.55 12.77 -0.84
C ARG A 6 12.83 11.49 -1.62
N PRO A 7 13.07 11.59 -2.94
CA PRO A 7 13.44 10.44 -3.75
C PRO A 7 14.64 9.68 -3.14
N GLY A 8 14.56 8.36 -3.16
CA GLY A 8 15.56 7.48 -2.60
C GLY A 8 15.25 6.98 -1.18
N VAL A 9 14.36 7.64 -0.47
CA VAL A 9 13.91 7.15 0.85
C VAL A 9 13.17 5.84 0.66
N SER A 10 13.50 4.85 1.48
CA SER A 10 12.93 3.51 1.36
C SER A 10 12.52 2.94 2.72
N LYS A 11 11.70 1.91 2.67
CA LYS A 11 11.30 1.13 3.83
C LYS A 11 11.28 -0.34 3.44
N VAL A 12 11.83 -1.18 4.32
CA VAL A 12 11.85 -2.63 4.15
C VAL A 12 11.12 -3.25 5.34
N VAL A 13 10.17 -4.13 5.07
CA VAL A 13 9.47 -4.88 6.11
C VAL A 13 9.48 -6.36 5.77
N SER A 14 9.43 -7.20 6.81
CA SER A 14 9.27 -8.64 6.67
C SER A 14 7.85 -9.03 7.05
N VAL A 15 7.21 -9.84 6.23
CA VAL A 15 5.83 -10.30 6.43
C VAL A 15 5.82 -11.81 6.40
N THR A 16 5.26 -12.45 7.44
CA THR A 16 4.98 -13.88 7.42
C THR A 16 3.66 -14.12 6.70
N ILE A 17 3.66 -15.01 5.73
CA ILE A 17 2.44 -15.31 4.95
C ILE A 17 1.53 -16.22 5.79
N ASP A 18 0.61 -15.59 6.51
CA ASP A 18 -0.41 -16.28 7.29
C ASP A 18 -1.58 -16.74 6.42
N ARG A 19 -2.51 -17.49 7.02
CA ARG A 19 -3.63 -18.04 6.30
C ARG A 19 -4.51 -16.96 5.65
N ASP A 20 -4.74 -15.83 6.35
CA ASP A 20 -5.58 -14.74 5.84
C ASP A 20 -5.00 -14.08 4.59
N ARG A 21 -3.69 -14.14 4.41
CA ARG A 21 -3.02 -13.62 3.22
C ARG A 21 -3.07 -14.59 2.04
N THR A 22 -3.61 -15.79 2.22
CA THR A 22 -3.58 -16.83 1.18
C THR A 22 -4.94 -17.09 0.57
N ILE A 23 -4.90 -17.65 -0.64
CA ILE A 23 -6.07 -18.22 -1.33
C ILE A 23 -5.90 -19.72 -1.45
N GLY A 24 -7.03 -20.44 -1.37
CA GLY A 24 -7.03 -21.90 -1.39
C GLY A 24 -7.59 -22.51 -2.66
N PHE A 25 -7.44 -21.86 -3.80
CA PHE A 25 -7.99 -22.36 -5.07
C PHE A 25 -7.40 -23.73 -5.47
N MET A 26 -6.17 -24.01 -5.06
CA MET A 26 -5.48 -25.27 -5.34
C MET A 26 -5.56 -26.29 -4.18
N GLY A 27 -6.48 -26.06 -3.23
CA GLY A 27 -6.62 -26.87 -2.01
C GLY A 27 -5.77 -26.35 -0.85
N GLU A 28 -5.92 -26.99 0.32
CA GLU A 28 -5.21 -26.56 1.54
C GLU A 28 -3.68 -26.62 1.42
N GLU A 29 -3.17 -27.67 0.77
CA GLU A 29 -1.72 -27.84 0.62
C GLU A 29 -1.10 -26.88 -0.41
N GLY A 30 -1.95 -26.29 -1.26
CA GLY A 30 -1.52 -25.37 -2.32
C GLY A 30 -1.85 -23.90 -2.01
N ARG A 31 -2.02 -23.54 -0.73
CA ARG A 31 -2.30 -22.15 -0.38
C ARG A 31 -1.11 -21.25 -0.69
N VAL A 32 -1.40 -20.16 -1.36
CA VAL A 32 -0.40 -19.19 -1.81
C VAL A 32 -0.82 -17.76 -1.48
N TYR A 33 0.18 -16.92 -1.29
CA TYR A 33 0.02 -15.47 -1.08
C TYR A 33 -0.85 -14.88 -2.20
N SER A 34 -1.97 -14.29 -1.83
CA SER A 34 -2.90 -13.75 -2.82
C SER A 34 -2.44 -12.39 -3.34
N THR A 35 -2.77 -12.10 -4.60
CA THR A 35 -2.46 -10.80 -5.21
C THR A 35 -3.09 -9.64 -4.46
N PRO A 36 -4.37 -9.69 -4.02
CA PRO A 36 -4.92 -8.60 -3.21
C PRO A 36 -4.20 -8.41 -1.88
N SER A 37 -3.74 -9.47 -1.22
CA SER A 37 -3.01 -9.36 0.05
C SER A 37 -1.63 -8.74 -0.15
N LEU A 38 -0.94 -9.13 -1.22
CA LEU A 38 0.35 -8.54 -1.59
C LEU A 38 0.19 -7.03 -1.86
N LEU A 39 -0.82 -6.66 -2.62
CA LEU A 39 -1.15 -5.27 -2.90
C LEU A 39 -1.39 -4.49 -1.60
N ARG A 40 -2.19 -5.04 -0.69
CA ARG A 40 -2.47 -4.41 0.61
C ARG A 40 -1.19 -4.23 1.42
N ASP A 41 -0.31 -5.22 1.45
CA ASP A 41 0.94 -5.15 2.19
C ASP A 41 1.88 -4.07 1.61
N PHE A 42 1.92 -3.91 0.29
CA PHE A 42 2.61 -2.80 -0.36
C PHE A 42 2.01 -1.44 0.03
N GLU A 43 0.68 -1.31 -0.05
CA GLU A 43 0.01 -0.05 0.29
C GLU A 43 0.27 0.35 1.74
N HIS A 44 0.16 -0.59 2.68
CA HIS A 44 0.39 -0.33 4.09
C HIS A 44 1.83 0.10 4.35
N THR A 45 2.80 -0.52 3.68
CA THR A 45 4.21 -0.18 3.84
C THR A 45 4.49 1.23 3.32
N CYS A 46 3.94 1.59 2.16
CA CYS A 46 4.04 2.95 1.61
C CYS A 46 3.39 3.98 2.53
N ARG A 47 2.19 3.68 3.04
CA ARG A 47 1.50 4.55 3.99
C ARG A 47 2.33 4.76 5.25
N ASP A 48 2.90 3.71 5.82
CA ASP A 48 3.73 3.78 7.02
C ASP A 48 4.97 4.65 6.79
N LEU A 49 5.61 4.52 5.64
CA LEU A 49 6.75 5.37 5.27
C LEU A 49 6.32 6.85 5.25
N LEU A 50 5.17 7.15 4.63
CA LEU A 50 4.67 8.52 4.56
C LEU A 50 4.29 9.08 5.94
N ILE A 51 3.77 8.27 6.84
CA ILE A 51 3.48 8.66 8.22
C ILE A 51 4.78 8.98 8.97
N GLU A 52 5.82 8.18 8.80
CA GLU A 52 7.14 8.41 9.42
C GLU A 52 7.77 9.73 8.98
N HIS A 53 7.50 10.16 7.76
CA HIS A 53 8.01 11.40 7.15
C HIS A 53 6.94 12.49 7.04
N GLY A 54 5.82 12.32 7.70
CA GLY A 54 4.70 13.26 7.70
C GLY A 54 4.70 14.18 8.91
N ASP A 55 3.94 15.25 8.78
CA ASP A 55 3.63 16.14 9.89
C ASP A 55 2.39 15.65 10.64
N SER A 56 2.19 16.15 11.85
CA SER A 56 0.99 15.84 12.63
C SER A 56 -0.29 16.17 11.84
N GLY A 57 -1.25 15.26 11.84
CA GLY A 57 -2.52 15.45 11.13
C GLY A 57 -2.48 15.09 9.66
N GLU A 58 -1.35 14.58 9.16
CA GLU A 58 -1.23 14.08 7.78
C GLU A 58 -1.39 12.57 7.71
N ASP A 59 -2.00 12.11 6.64
CA ASP A 59 -2.07 10.72 6.23
C ASP A 59 -1.97 10.70 4.70
N SER A 60 -2.28 9.58 4.07
CA SER A 60 -2.26 9.48 2.61
C SER A 60 -3.33 8.53 2.11
N VAL A 61 -3.70 8.72 0.85
CA VAL A 61 -4.63 7.84 0.13
C VAL A 61 -3.97 7.33 -1.13
N GLY A 62 -4.29 6.09 -1.52
CA GLY A 62 -3.81 5.51 -2.76
C GLY A 62 -4.50 6.14 -3.96
N MET A 63 -3.75 6.43 -5.02
CA MET A 63 -4.27 6.98 -6.28
C MET A 63 -4.22 5.96 -7.40
N ASP A 64 -3.10 5.29 -7.57
CA ASP A 64 -2.95 4.24 -8.56
C ASP A 64 -1.89 3.23 -8.12
N VAL A 65 -1.95 2.07 -8.73
CA VAL A 65 -0.99 0.99 -8.50
C VAL A 65 -0.92 0.14 -9.75
N SER A 66 0.31 -0.25 -10.10
CA SER A 66 0.57 -1.23 -11.14
C SER A 66 1.59 -2.19 -10.61
N MET A 67 1.24 -3.47 -10.52
CA MET A 67 2.19 -4.46 -10.04
C MET A 67 2.02 -5.79 -10.78
N ARG A 68 3.10 -6.55 -10.81
CA ARG A 68 3.12 -7.90 -11.33
C ARG A 68 3.36 -8.86 -10.20
N HIS A 69 2.59 -9.93 -10.14
CA HIS A 69 2.77 -11.03 -9.22
C HIS A 69 3.49 -12.14 -9.99
N LEU A 70 4.79 -12.22 -9.85
CA LEU A 70 5.67 -12.98 -10.75
C LEU A 70 5.86 -14.43 -10.34
N ALA A 71 5.70 -14.76 -9.07
CA ALA A 71 5.90 -16.10 -8.55
C ALA A 71 5.04 -16.35 -7.33
N PRO A 72 4.58 -17.59 -7.11
CA PRO A 72 3.77 -17.90 -5.92
C PRO A 72 4.66 -18.00 -4.67
N THR A 73 4.10 -17.61 -3.54
CA THR A 73 4.73 -17.77 -2.23
C THR A 73 3.80 -18.61 -1.35
N LEU A 74 4.36 -19.59 -0.67
CA LEU A 74 3.59 -20.55 0.11
C LEU A 74 3.22 -20.00 1.51
N LEU A 75 2.12 -20.51 2.03
CA LEU A 75 1.74 -20.29 3.42
C LEU A 75 2.92 -20.60 4.36
N GLY A 76 3.21 -19.70 5.28
CA GLY A 76 4.29 -19.83 6.25
C GLY A 76 5.63 -19.25 5.82
N MET A 77 5.82 -18.93 4.56
CA MET A 77 7.05 -18.28 4.09
C MET A 77 7.14 -16.84 4.56
N GLU A 78 8.38 -16.37 4.71
CA GLU A 78 8.67 -14.96 4.96
C GLU A 78 8.85 -14.22 3.63
N VAL A 79 8.27 -13.03 3.55
CA VAL A 79 8.41 -12.13 2.39
C VAL A 79 9.05 -10.83 2.84
N GLU A 80 10.07 -10.39 2.12
CA GLU A 80 10.65 -9.07 2.29
C GLU A 80 10.00 -8.12 1.30
N ILE A 81 9.35 -7.08 1.83
CA ILE A 81 8.70 -6.03 1.05
C ILE A 81 9.59 -4.79 1.09
N THR A 82 9.91 -4.24 -0.07
CA THR A 82 10.68 -3.01 -0.19
C THR A 82 9.87 -1.98 -0.97
N VAL A 83 9.73 -0.79 -0.41
CA VAL A 83 9.14 0.35 -1.09
C VAL A 83 10.15 1.50 -1.07
N ARG A 84 10.25 2.21 -2.19
CA ARG A 84 11.21 3.28 -2.36
C ARG A 84 10.55 4.47 -3.04
N VAL A 85 10.71 5.65 -2.47
CA VAL A 85 10.20 6.89 -3.08
C VAL A 85 10.98 7.16 -4.36
N SER A 86 10.27 7.26 -5.47
CA SER A 86 10.85 7.59 -6.78
C SER A 86 10.67 9.05 -7.15
N ALA A 87 9.58 9.68 -6.71
CA ALA A 87 9.32 11.10 -6.98
C ALA A 87 8.42 11.70 -5.90
N VAL A 88 8.64 12.96 -5.61
CA VAL A 88 7.77 13.78 -4.76
C VAL A 88 7.41 15.04 -5.55
N ASP A 89 6.13 15.19 -5.86
CA ASP A 89 5.59 16.32 -6.61
C ASP A 89 4.46 16.95 -5.81
N GLY A 90 4.80 17.96 -5.00
CA GLY A 90 3.87 18.53 -4.05
C GLY A 90 3.41 17.46 -3.05
N ARG A 91 2.12 17.18 -3.00
CA ARG A 91 1.54 16.15 -2.12
C ARG A 91 1.43 14.77 -2.78
N LYS A 92 1.82 14.66 -4.02
CA LYS A 92 1.82 13.41 -4.77
C LYS A 92 3.16 12.71 -4.62
N VAL A 93 3.15 11.49 -4.09
CA VAL A 93 4.37 10.70 -3.86
C VAL A 93 4.28 9.41 -4.64
N SER A 94 5.29 9.16 -5.47
CA SER A 94 5.39 7.95 -6.28
C SER A 94 6.44 7.00 -5.68
N PHE A 95 6.16 5.70 -5.76
CA PHE A 95 6.98 4.63 -5.20
C PHE A 95 7.32 3.58 -6.24
N GLU A 96 8.49 2.99 -6.09
CA GLU A 96 8.85 1.71 -6.68
C GLU A 96 8.61 0.63 -5.63
N LEU A 97 8.01 -0.48 -6.06
CA LEU A 97 7.66 -1.62 -5.21
C LEU A 97 8.46 -2.85 -5.63
N SER A 98 8.93 -3.62 -4.68
CA SER A 98 9.48 -4.95 -4.92
C SER A 98 9.26 -5.86 -3.72
N ALA A 99 9.16 -7.15 -3.99
CA ALA A 99 9.05 -8.16 -2.94
C ALA A 99 9.77 -9.44 -3.36
N LYS A 100 10.32 -10.11 -2.37
CA LYS A 100 10.95 -11.43 -2.56
C LYS A 100 10.61 -12.34 -1.39
N ASP A 101 10.42 -13.63 -1.67
CA ASP A 101 10.30 -14.63 -0.63
C ASP A 101 11.68 -15.26 -0.34
N GLU A 102 11.70 -16.35 0.39
CA GLU A 102 12.94 -17.02 0.79
C GLU A 102 13.72 -17.61 -0.40
N LEU A 103 13.07 -17.76 -1.54
CA LEU A 103 13.63 -18.46 -2.69
C LEU A 103 13.86 -17.57 -3.91
N GLU A 104 13.05 -16.53 -4.11
CA GLU A 104 13.02 -15.79 -5.38
C GLU A 104 12.31 -14.44 -5.26
N PRO A 105 12.56 -13.53 -6.21
CA PRO A 105 11.73 -12.34 -6.39
C PRO A 105 10.30 -12.77 -6.75
N ILE A 106 9.31 -12.14 -6.14
CA ILE A 106 7.90 -12.49 -6.34
C ILE A 106 7.07 -11.36 -6.94
N SER A 107 7.53 -10.12 -6.85
CA SER A 107 6.74 -8.99 -7.34
C SER A 107 7.60 -7.76 -7.59
N ALA A 108 7.14 -6.95 -8.53
CA ALA A 108 7.66 -5.62 -8.81
C ALA A 108 6.51 -4.74 -9.30
N GLY A 109 6.61 -3.44 -9.07
CA GLY A 109 5.59 -2.50 -9.52
C GLY A 109 5.83 -1.07 -9.10
N THR A 110 4.77 -0.27 -9.24
CA THR A 110 4.75 1.14 -8.87
C THR A 110 3.46 1.47 -8.15
N HIS A 111 3.51 2.51 -7.31
CA HIS A 111 2.36 2.96 -6.55
C HIS A 111 2.45 4.46 -6.36
N THR A 112 1.32 5.15 -6.42
CA THR A 112 1.25 6.58 -6.18
C THR A 112 0.23 6.85 -5.08
N ARG A 113 0.63 7.69 -4.12
CA ARG A 113 -0.23 8.12 -3.03
C ARG A 113 -0.31 9.63 -2.99
N PHE A 114 -1.38 10.14 -2.43
CA PHE A 114 -1.58 11.56 -2.21
C PHE A 114 -1.64 11.83 -0.71
N VAL A 115 -0.75 12.70 -0.24
CA VAL A 115 -0.71 13.11 1.17
C VAL A 115 -1.84 14.08 1.44
N VAL A 116 -2.61 13.82 2.48
CA VAL A 116 -3.81 14.61 2.81
C VAL A 116 -3.74 15.11 4.24
N ASP A 117 -4.41 16.24 4.48
CA ASP A 117 -4.74 16.70 5.82
C ASP A 117 -5.98 15.94 6.29
N VAL A 118 -5.86 15.23 7.41
CA VAL A 118 -6.94 14.36 7.92
C VAL A 118 -8.19 15.17 8.23
N GLY A 119 -8.05 16.36 8.85
CA GLY A 119 -9.19 17.20 9.19
C GLY A 119 -9.96 17.66 7.95
N LYS A 120 -9.24 18.16 6.94
CA LYS A 120 -9.86 18.59 5.67
C LYS A 120 -10.51 17.44 4.94
N THR A 121 -9.88 16.26 4.95
CA THR A 121 -10.43 15.07 4.32
C THR A 121 -11.72 14.62 4.99
N ARG A 122 -11.78 14.63 6.33
CA ARG A 122 -13.00 14.32 7.07
C ARG A 122 -14.14 15.28 6.71
N GLU A 123 -13.86 16.57 6.54
CA GLU A 123 -14.86 17.56 6.13
C GLU A 123 -15.40 17.28 4.73
N ARG A 124 -14.54 16.93 3.79
CA ARG A 124 -14.94 16.53 2.43
C ARG A 124 -15.80 15.26 2.44
N LEU A 125 -15.47 14.29 3.28
CA LEU A 125 -16.26 13.06 3.41
C LEU A 125 -17.63 13.32 4.01
N LYS A 126 -17.74 14.20 5.00
CA LYS A 126 -19.01 14.64 5.57
C LYS A 126 -19.87 15.33 4.50
N ALA A 127 -19.25 16.21 3.70
CA ALA A 127 -19.95 16.91 2.61
C ALA A 127 -20.48 15.92 1.57
N LYS A 128 -19.70 14.91 1.22
CA LYS A 128 -20.14 13.86 0.29
C LYS A 128 -21.29 13.03 0.87
N ALA A 129 -21.23 12.69 2.15
CA ALA A 129 -22.31 11.97 2.82
C ALA A 129 -23.61 12.80 2.84
N ALA A 130 -23.51 14.11 3.09
CA ALA A 130 -24.68 15.01 3.05
C ALA A 130 -25.28 15.09 1.65
N LYS A 131 -24.46 15.19 0.61
CA LYS A 131 -24.93 15.16 -0.79
C LYS A 131 -25.63 13.85 -1.13
N ARG A 132 -25.10 12.72 -0.66
CA ARG A 132 -25.73 11.41 -0.86
C ARG A 132 -27.10 11.34 -0.19
N ALA A 133 -27.22 11.82 1.04
CA ALA A 133 -28.50 11.85 1.77
C ALA A 133 -29.52 12.73 1.06
N ALA A 134 -29.11 13.92 0.60
CA ALA A 134 -29.98 14.82 -0.16
C ALA A 134 -30.43 14.20 -1.49
N ALA A 135 -29.55 13.54 -2.21
CA ALA A 135 -29.87 12.88 -3.47
C ALA A 135 -30.88 11.74 -3.29
N LYS A 136 -30.84 11.01 -2.16
CA LYS A 136 -31.79 9.94 -1.84
C LYS A 136 -33.15 10.46 -1.37
N SER A 137 -33.20 11.66 -0.82
CA SER A 137 -34.42 12.28 -0.31
C SER A 137 -35.23 13.02 -1.38
N GLY A 138 -34.56 13.31 -2.49
CA GLY A 138 -35.14 14.11 -3.58
C GLY A 138 -36.01 13.36 -4.56
#